data_994f60e3ff8bf1dbcf848c399b264cd9
#
_entry.id   994f60e3ff8bf1dbcf848c399b264cd9
#
_cell.length_a   1.000
_cell.length_b   1.000
_cell.length_c   1.000
_cell.angle_alpha   90.00
_cell.angle_beta   90.00
_cell.angle_gamma   90.00
#
_symmetry.space_group_name_H-M   'P 1'
#
loop_
_entity.id
_entity.type
_entity.pdbx_description
1 polymer ?
#
loop_
_entity_poly.entity_id
_entity_poly.type
_entity_poly.pdbx_seq_one_letter_code
_entity_poly.pdbx_strand_id
1 'polypeptide(L)'
;MKKLLVDYKMGRQGLNKVLGNLENEIMEIIWSKDCEVCVRDVFEVLASRRAIAYTTVMTIMARLSEKRILEKRKDGNTAYYVPIMSRDEFTENVVGNVIDSLLEDFAETTIAHFLTKVKKEDRKTIEKLEKLLAFQEEGKKDEL
;
A
#
# COMPACT_ATOMS: atom_id res chain seq x y z
N MET A 1 11.74 9.37 -1.87
CA MET A 1 10.76 8.27 -1.71
C MET A 1 11.15 7.10 -2.61
N LYS A 2 11.30 5.91 -2.06
CA LYS A 2 11.62 4.74 -2.88
C LYS A 2 10.43 4.36 -3.75
N LYS A 3 10.69 4.17 -5.04
CA LYS A 3 9.65 3.74 -5.98
C LYS A 3 9.26 2.29 -5.68
N LEU A 4 7.98 2.06 -5.45
CA LEU A 4 7.47 0.70 -5.25
C LEU A 4 7.35 -0.02 -6.59
N LEU A 5 7.74 -1.30 -6.61
CA LEU A 5 7.67 -2.14 -7.80
C LEU A 5 6.31 -2.83 -7.86
N VAL A 6 5.25 -2.03 -7.93
CA VAL A 6 3.87 -2.52 -8.00
C VAL A 6 3.12 -1.86 -9.14
N ASP A 7 2.24 -2.62 -9.76
CA ASP A 7 1.37 -2.15 -10.84
C ASP A 7 -0.04 -1.90 -10.31
N TYR A 8 -0.61 -0.76 -10.69
CA TYR A 8 -1.99 -0.42 -10.35
C TYR A 8 -2.96 -1.17 -11.26
N LYS A 9 -3.88 -1.93 -10.65
CA LYS A 9 -4.85 -2.75 -11.37
C LYS A 9 -6.26 -2.19 -11.21
N MET A 10 -6.79 -1.64 -12.28
CA MET A 10 -8.15 -1.12 -12.32
C MET A 10 -9.17 -2.26 -12.16
N GLY A 11 -10.31 -1.97 -11.57
CA GLY A 11 -11.37 -2.96 -11.37
C GLY A 11 -11.23 -3.81 -10.10
N ARG A 12 -10.12 -3.72 -9.37
CA ARG A 12 -9.97 -4.33 -8.07
C ARG A 12 -10.21 -3.32 -6.97
N GLN A 13 -10.54 -3.78 -5.77
CA GLN A 13 -10.84 -2.90 -4.64
C GLN A 13 -9.68 -2.83 -3.63
N GLY A 14 -9.51 -1.65 -3.04
CA GLY A 14 -8.51 -1.42 -2.00
C GLY A 14 -7.10 -1.75 -2.46
N LEU A 15 -6.28 -2.33 -1.58
CA LEU A 15 -4.90 -2.69 -1.88
C LEU A 15 -4.76 -3.83 -2.90
N ASN A 16 -5.85 -4.54 -3.21
CA ASN A 16 -5.86 -5.50 -4.31
C ASN A 16 -5.61 -4.86 -5.67
N LYS A 17 -5.74 -3.53 -5.78
CA LYS A 17 -5.39 -2.80 -7.01
C LYS A 17 -3.91 -2.88 -7.35
N VAL A 18 -3.05 -3.06 -6.35
CA VAL A 18 -1.60 -3.10 -6.52
C VAL A 18 -0.98 -4.42 -6.10
N LEU A 19 -1.66 -5.15 -5.25
CA LEU A 19 -1.24 -6.48 -4.81
C LEU A 19 -2.18 -7.55 -5.37
N GLY A 20 -1.66 -8.73 -5.62
CA GLY A 20 -2.50 -9.89 -5.90
C GLY A 20 -3.35 -10.23 -4.66
N ASN A 21 -4.45 -10.94 -4.85
CA ASN A 21 -5.34 -11.29 -3.75
C ASN A 21 -4.61 -11.98 -2.59
N LEU A 22 -3.76 -12.95 -2.89
CA LEU A 22 -3.02 -13.68 -1.88
C LEU A 22 -1.88 -12.84 -1.28
N GLU A 23 -1.20 -12.03 -2.09
CA GLU A 23 -0.20 -11.08 -1.59
C GLU A 23 -0.81 -10.10 -0.58
N ASN A 24 -1.99 -9.56 -0.93
CA ASN A 24 -2.72 -8.65 -0.04
C ASN A 24 -3.14 -9.32 1.25
N GLU A 25 -3.66 -10.54 1.17
CA GLU A 25 -4.06 -11.31 2.36
C GLU A 25 -2.87 -11.56 3.28
N ILE A 26 -1.73 -11.94 2.72
CA ILE A 26 -0.49 -12.14 3.47
C ILE A 26 -0.03 -10.83 4.12
N MET A 27 -0.02 -9.73 3.37
CA MET A 27 0.39 -8.44 3.93
C MET A 27 -0.54 -7.96 5.04
N GLU A 28 -1.86 -8.16 4.93
CA GLU A 28 -2.79 -7.80 6.00
C GLU A 28 -2.50 -8.60 7.28
N ILE A 29 -2.14 -9.87 7.15
CA ILE A 29 -1.74 -10.70 8.29
C ILE A 29 -0.46 -10.14 8.92
N ILE A 30 0.54 -9.83 8.10
CA ILE A 30 1.84 -9.31 8.56
C ILE A 30 1.67 -7.96 9.24
N TRP A 31 0.90 -7.04 8.64
CA TRP A 31 0.64 -5.73 9.24
C TRP A 31 -0.14 -5.81 10.56
N SER A 32 -0.95 -6.86 10.73
CA SER A 32 -1.68 -7.07 11.99
C SER A 32 -0.80 -7.53 13.14
N LYS A 33 0.43 -7.98 12.83
CA LYS A 33 1.39 -8.45 13.82
C LYS A 33 2.35 -7.31 14.17
N ASP A 34 2.59 -7.10 15.46
CA ASP A 34 3.50 -6.04 15.94
C ASP A 34 4.95 -6.49 16.05
N CYS A 35 5.29 -7.61 15.46
CA CYS A 35 6.64 -8.19 15.50
C CYS A 35 7.01 -8.79 14.16
N GLU A 36 8.29 -9.08 13.96
CA GLU A 36 8.73 -9.83 12.78
C GLU A 36 8.12 -11.23 12.77
N VAL A 37 7.84 -11.74 11.58
CA VAL A 37 7.18 -13.04 11.38
C VAL A 37 8.04 -13.93 10.50
N CYS A 38 7.96 -15.24 10.72
CA CYS A 38 8.48 -16.24 9.78
C CYS A 38 7.36 -16.75 8.88
N VAL A 39 7.72 -17.50 7.86
CA VAL A 39 6.73 -18.08 6.92
C VAL A 39 5.68 -18.91 7.64
N ARG A 40 6.12 -19.68 8.65
CA ARG A 40 5.22 -20.54 9.43
C ARG A 40 4.10 -19.76 10.12
N ASP A 41 4.43 -18.59 10.70
CA ASP A 41 3.44 -17.75 11.38
C ASP A 41 2.31 -17.35 10.44
N VAL A 42 2.65 -16.93 9.23
CA VAL A 42 1.69 -16.54 8.20
C VAL A 42 0.94 -17.77 7.68
N PHE A 43 1.65 -18.86 7.42
CA PHE A 43 1.06 -20.10 6.94
C PHE A 43 -0.01 -20.63 7.88
N GLU A 44 0.24 -20.65 9.18
CA GLU A 44 -0.72 -21.14 10.17
C GLU A 44 -2.04 -20.35 10.14
N VAL A 45 -1.98 -19.03 9.99
CA VAL A 45 -3.16 -18.18 9.86
C VAL A 45 -3.93 -18.51 8.56
N LEU A 46 -3.24 -18.59 7.43
CA LEU A 46 -3.86 -18.88 6.14
C LEU A 46 -4.44 -20.29 6.08
N ALA A 47 -3.71 -21.27 6.60
CA ALA A 47 -4.15 -22.67 6.61
C ALA A 47 -5.44 -22.86 7.44
N SER A 48 -5.68 -22.01 8.44
CA SER A 48 -6.92 -22.02 9.20
C SER A 48 -8.13 -21.50 8.42
N ARG A 49 -7.88 -20.76 7.34
CA ARG A 49 -8.91 -20.13 6.51
C ARG A 49 -9.20 -20.91 5.23
N ARG A 50 -8.19 -21.54 4.66
CA ARG A 50 -8.30 -22.28 3.40
C ARG A 50 -7.16 -23.27 3.21
N ALA A 51 -7.33 -24.18 2.25
CA ALA A 51 -6.26 -25.06 1.84
C ALA A 51 -5.20 -24.26 1.08
N ILE A 52 -3.96 -24.29 1.57
CA ILE A 52 -2.83 -23.61 0.95
C ILE A 52 -1.54 -24.37 1.28
N ALA A 53 -0.62 -24.43 0.34
CA ALA A 53 0.68 -25.06 0.55
C ALA A 53 1.66 -24.11 1.24
N TYR A 54 2.47 -24.65 2.13
CA TYR A 54 3.55 -23.91 2.80
C TYR A 54 4.48 -23.25 1.78
N THR A 55 4.86 -23.98 0.73
CA THR A 55 5.75 -23.49 -0.33
C THR A 55 5.15 -22.31 -1.09
N THR A 56 3.83 -22.25 -1.22
CA THR A 56 3.14 -21.12 -1.85
C THR A 56 3.32 -19.85 -1.02
N VAL A 57 3.12 -19.94 0.29
CA VAL A 57 3.33 -18.81 1.21
C VAL A 57 4.78 -18.36 1.18
N MET A 58 5.70 -19.30 1.24
CA MET A 58 7.15 -19.04 1.19
C MET A 58 7.54 -18.26 -0.08
N THR A 59 7.05 -18.70 -1.23
CA THR A 59 7.33 -18.07 -2.52
C THR A 59 6.77 -16.65 -2.60
N ILE A 60 5.55 -16.45 -2.11
CA ILE A 60 4.93 -15.12 -2.13
C ILE A 60 5.64 -14.15 -1.18
N MET A 61 6.01 -14.60 0.01
CA MET A 61 6.75 -13.75 0.95
C MET A 61 8.14 -13.38 0.39
N ALA A 62 8.81 -14.30 -0.30
CA ALA A 62 10.05 -14.01 -0.99
C ALA A 62 9.87 -12.95 -2.09
N ARG A 63 8.79 -13.04 -2.86
CA ARG A 63 8.45 -12.03 -3.87
C ARG A 63 8.16 -10.66 -3.27
N LEU A 64 7.45 -10.62 -2.15
CA LEU A 64 7.19 -9.37 -1.43
C LEU A 64 8.48 -8.73 -0.93
N SER A 65 9.46 -9.53 -0.54
CA SER A 65 10.80 -9.06 -0.18
C SER A 65 11.54 -8.49 -1.40
N GLU A 66 11.47 -9.16 -2.54
CA GLU A 66 12.07 -8.69 -3.80
C GLU A 66 11.44 -7.37 -4.26
N LYS A 67 10.14 -7.21 -4.07
CA LYS A 67 9.41 -5.97 -4.37
C LYS A 67 9.68 -4.86 -3.36
N ARG A 68 10.46 -5.12 -2.33
CA ARG A 68 10.78 -4.18 -1.24
C ARG A 68 9.57 -3.74 -0.43
N ILE A 69 8.59 -4.60 -0.29
CA ILE A 69 7.44 -4.42 0.60
C ILE A 69 7.75 -5.03 1.96
N LEU A 70 8.49 -6.14 1.96
CA LEU A 70 9.02 -6.78 3.16
C LEU A 70 10.54 -6.71 3.19
N GLU A 71 11.09 -6.61 4.37
CA GLU A 71 12.53 -6.78 4.64
C GLU A 71 12.76 -8.13 5.26
N LYS A 72 13.73 -8.87 4.71
CA LYS A 72 14.07 -10.23 5.14
C LYS A 72 15.32 -10.20 5.99
N ARG A 73 15.25 -10.85 7.15
CA ARG A 73 16.40 -11.08 8.04
C ARG A 73 16.57 -12.58 8.26
N LYS A 74 17.77 -13.10 8.11
CA LYS A 74 18.06 -14.49 8.42
C LYS A 74 18.65 -14.61 9.82
N ASP A 75 18.16 -15.61 10.56
CA ASP A 75 18.72 -16.02 11.84
C ASP A 75 18.86 -17.56 11.80
N GLY A 76 20.09 -18.02 11.60
CA GLY A 76 20.34 -19.45 11.36
C GLY A 76 19.65 -19.90 10.06
N ASN A 77 18.82 -20.94 10.17
CA ASN A 77 18.06 -21.48 9.03
C ASN A 77 16.69 -20.86 8.88
N THR A 78 16.31 -19.91 9.74
CA THR A 78 15.00 -19.29 9.73
C THR A 78 15.07 -17.90 9.13
N ALA A 79 14.18 -17.60 8.19
CA ALA A 79 14.00 -16.26 7.64
C ALA A 79 12.86 -15.56 8.36
N TYR A 80 13.12 -14.34 8.82
CA TYR A 80 12.13 -13.47 9.42
C TYR A 80 11.85 -12.30 8.51
N TYR A 81 10.60 -11.86 8.49
CA TYR A 81 10.15 -10.79 7.63
C TYR A 81 9.48 -9.70 8.46
N VAL A 82 9.71 -8.46 8.08
CA VAL A 82 9.09 -7.28 8.67
C VAL A 82 8.66 -6.35 7.54
N PRO A 83 7.50 -5.69 7.63
CA PRO A 83 7.12 -4.73 6.60
C PRO A 83 8.07 -3.53 6.63
N ILE A 84 8.48 -3.08 5.45
CA ILE A 84 9.36 -1.90 5.31
C ILE A 84 8.60 -0.64 5.70
N MET A 85 7.27 -0.63 5.51
CA MET A 85 6.42 0.49 5.88
C MET A 85 5.09 -0.02 6.43
N SER A 86 4.42 0.80 7.22
CA SER A 86 3.09 0.48 7.73
C SER A 86 2.07 0.39 6.60
N ARG A 87 0.89 -0.15 6.89
CA ARG A 87 -0.22 -0.21 5.92
C ARG A 87 -0.58 1.18 5.41
N ASP A 88 -0.65 2.17 6.30
CA ASP A 88 -0.99 3.54 5.93
C ASP A 88 0.08 4.18 5.08
N GLU A 89 1.35 4.02 5.44
CA GLU A 89 2.48 4.50 4.64
C GLU A 89 2.51 3.86 3.25
N PHE A 90 2.25 2.57 3.17
CA PHE A 90 2.17 1.84 1.90
C PHE A 90 1.06 2.41 1.02
N THR A 91 -0.13 2.62 1.60
CA THR A 91 -1.28 3.19 0.91
C THR A 91 -0.97 4.60 0.39
N GLU A 92 -0.37 5.45 1.23
CA GLU A 92 0.04 6.80 0.83
C GLU A 92 1.03 6.78 -0.33
N ASN A 93 2.02 5.89 -0.28
CA ASN A 93 3.01 5.75 -1.35
C ASN A 93 2.38 5.30 -2.67
N VAL A 94 1.46 4.35 -2.61
CA VAL A 94 0.76 3.86 -3.81
C VAL A 94 -0.08 4.98 -4.43
N VAL A 95 -0.88 5.66 -3.63
CA VAL A 95 -1.72 6.77 -4.09
C VAL A 95 -0.86 7.90 -4.66
N GLY A 96 0.19 8.27 -3.96
CA GLY A 96 1.12 9.32 -4.41
C GLY A 96 1.77 8.99 -5.74
N ASN A 97 2.25 7.76 -5.92
CA ASN A 97 2.87 7.32 -7.17
C ASN A 97 1.89 7.36 -8.35
N VAL A 98 0.65 6.95 -8.13
CA VAL A 98 -0.39 6.99 -9.18
C VAL A 98 -0.69 8.44 -9.57
N ILE A 99 -0.87 9.31 -8.59
CA ILE A 99 -1.14 10.74 -8.83
C ILE A 99 0.03 11.39 -9.55
N ASP A 100 1.27 11.17 -9.11
CA ASP A 100 2.46 11.71 -9.75
C ASP A 100 2.54 11.30 -11.22
N SER A 101 2.31 10.02 -11.51
CA SER A 101 2.32 9.51 -12.88
C SER A 101 1.25 10.17 -13.75
N LEU A 102 0.04 10.33 -13.21
CA LEU A 102 -1.04 10.99 -13.93
C LEU A 102 -0.75 12.47 -14.19
N LEU A 103 -0.15 13.16 -13.22
CA LEU A 103 0.19 14.58 -13.36
C LEU A 103 1.37 14.81 -14.31
N GLU A 104 2.32 13.87 -14.39
CA GLU A 104 3.43 13.96 -15.34
C GLU A 104 2.96 13.92 -16.80
N ASP A 105 2.04 12.99 -17.10
CA ASP A 105 1.62 12.73 -18.48
C ASP A 105 0.31 13.41 -18.86
N PHE A 106 -0.59 13.61 -17.92
CA PHE A 106 -1.96 14.03 -18.17
C PHE A 106 -2.45 15.07 -17.14
N ALA A 107 -1.65 16.09 -16.83
CA ALA A 107 -1.93 17.07 -15.78
C ALA A 107 -3.30 17.74 -15.93
N GLU A 108 -3.58 18.33 -17.09
CA GLU A 108 -4.84 19.05 -17.33
C GLU A 108 -6.06 18.14 -17.23
N THR A 109 -5.99 16.97 -17.88
CA THR A 109 -7.08 15.99 -17.89
C THR A 109 -7.34 15.47 -16.48
N THR A 110 -6.27 15.16 -15.73
CA THR A 110 -6.36 14.68 -14.36
C THR A 110 -7.05 15.69 -13.45
N ILE A 111 -6.61 16.95 -13.52
CA ILE A 111 -7.18 18.03 -12.71
C ILE A 111 -8.63 18.29 -13.08
N ALA A 112 -8.97 18.30 -14.39
CA ALA A 112 -10.31 18.50 -14.86
C ALA A 112 -11.27 17.42 -14.35
N HIS A 113 -10.89 16.16 -14.44
CA HIS A 113 -11.68 15.05 -13.92
C HIS A 113 -11.83 15.10 -12.40
N PHE A 114 -10.77 15.45 -11.69
CA PHE A 114 -10.81 15.61 -10.24
C PHE A 114 -11.82 16.69 -9.83
N LEU A 115 -11.77 17.85 -10.48
CA LEU A 115 -12.70 18.95 -10.22
C LEU A 115 -14.14 18.56 -10.52
N THR A 116 -14.39 17.81 -11.61
CA THR A 116 -15.71 17.30 -11.95
C THR A 116 -16.24 16.37 -10.85
N LYS A 117 -15.40 15.48 -10.33
CA LYS A 117 -15.76 14.57 -9.23
C LYS A 117 -16.10 15.35 -7.97
N VAL A 118 -15.25 16.31 -7.59
CA VAL A 118 -15.45 17.14 -6.38
C VAL A 118 -16.78 17.90 -6.45
N LYS A 119 -17.14 18.45 -7.61
CA LYS A 119 -18.42 19.16 -7.79
C LYS A 119 -19.65 18.27 -7.61
N LYS A 120 -19.52 16.97 -7.85
CA LYS A 120 -20.60 15.99 -7.68
C LYS A 120 -20.69 15.43 -6.26
N GLU A 121 -19.65 15.64 -5.45
CA GLU A 121 -19.59 15.17 -4.08
C GLU A 121 -20.40 16.09 -3.15
N ASP A 122 -20.72 15.55 -1.98
CA ASP A 122 -21.45 16.29 -0.97
C ASP A 122 -20.58 17.37 -0.30
N ARG A 123 -21.24 18.21 0.48
CA ARG A 123 -20.62 19.32 1.18
C ARG A 123 -19.49 18.88 2.14
N LYS A 124 -19.59 17.68 2.72
CA LYS A 124 -18.58 17.14 3.65
C LYS A 124 -17.24 16.91 2.96
N THR A 125 -17.25 16.42 1.74
CA THR A 125 -16.03 16.19 0.96
C THR A 125 -15.35 17.51 0.61
N ILE A 126 -16.12 18.52 0.25
CA ILE A 126 -15.61 19.87 -0.06
C ILE A 126 -14.97 20.48 1.20
N GLU A 127 -15.63 20.40 2.35
CA GLU A 127 -15.08 20.89 3.62
C GLU A 127 -13.78 20.19 3.99
N LYS A 128 -13.70 18.88 3.76
CA LYS A 128 -12.50 18.09 4.01
C LYS A 128 -11.34 18.53 3.13
N LEU A 129 -11.60 18.81 1.85
CA LEU A 129 -10.60 19.34 0.92
C LEU A 129 -10.09 20.71 1.35
N GLU A 130 -10.97 21.60 1.76
CA GLU A 130 -10.60 22.92 2.25
C GLU A 130 -9.71 22.86 3.49
N LYS A 131 -10.01 21.97 4.43
CA LYS A 131 -9.17 21.71 5.61
C LYS A 131 -7.78 21.19 5.26
N LEU A 132 -7.71 20.26 4.30
CA LEU A 132 -6.42 19.70 3.86
C LEU A 132 -5.56 20.75 3.17
N LEU A 133 -6.16 21.62 2.35
CA LEU A 133 -5.46 22.72 1.70
C LEU A 133 -4.95 23.73 2.70
N ALA A 134 -5.74 24.11 3.70
CA ALA A 134 -5.34 25.01 4.76
C ALA A 134 -4.16 24.45 5.57
N PHE A 135 -4.20 23.16 5.89
CA PHE A 135 -3.11 22.47 6.58
C PHE A 135 -1.80 22.48 5.78
N GLN A 136 -1.88 22.27 4.47
CA GLN A 136 -0.73 22.31 3.56
C GLN A 136 -0.11 23.72 3.50
N GLU A 137 -0.93 24.77 3.45
CA GLU A 137 -0.47 26.15 3.43
C GLU A 137 0.23 26.55 4.74
N GLU A 138 -0.28 26.13 5.89
CA GLU A 138 0.35 26.34 7.19
C GLU A 138 1.70 25.62 7.28
N GLY A 139 1.79 24.37 6.79
CA GLY A 139 3.04 23.62 6.73
C GLY A 139 4.11 24.31 5.90
N LYS A 140 3.73 24.95 4.79
CA LYS A 140 4.66 25.70 3.96
C LYS A 140 5.17 26.97 4.61
N LYS A 141 4.36 27.62 5.44
CA LYS A 141 4.79 28.83 6.18
C LYS A 141 5.81 28.51 7.25
N ASP A 142 5.74 27.31 7.86
CA ASP A 142 6.68 26.86 8.88
C ASP A 142 8.04 26.44 8.32
N GLU A 143 8.12 26.13 7.03
CA GLU A 143 9.36 25.76 6.34
C GLU A 143 10.16 26.98 5.82
N LEU A 144 9.59 28.15 5.89
CA LEU A 144 10.22 29.41 5.56
C LEU A 144 10.75 30.11 6.82
#